data_113b27c793de93b740ede83c927015e4
#
_entry.id   113b27c793de93b740ede83c927015e4
#
_cell.length_a   1.000
_cell.length_b   1.000
_cell.length_c   1.000
_cell.angle_alpha   90.00
_cell.angle_beta   90.00
_cell.angle_gamma   90.00
#
_symmetry.space_group_name_H-M   'P 1'
#
loop_
_entity.id
_entity.type
_entity.pdbx_description
1 polymer ?
#
loop_
_entity_poly.entity_id
_entity_poly.type
_entity_poly.pdbx_seq_one_letter_code
_entity_poly.pdbx_strand_id
1 'polypeptide(L)'
;MSERNFSKDREFGYYTEEGKALGYLVDNKQKAYGNAMRIVEEAMFVFLQRYKDGDNYVIPKELIPHMLVMVRIMDKQCRIFSNPAYDLMGESPYNDIAGYCLLAGNIREGK
;
A
#
# COMPACT_ATOMS: atom_id res chain seq x y z
N MET A 1 7.93 -28.55 6.36
CA MET A 1 7.48 -28.00 7.63
C MET A 1 6.20 -28.68 8.06
N SER A 2 6.12 -29.06 9.30
CA SER A 2 4.91 -29.66 9.81
C SER A 2 3.79 -28.64 9.85
N GLU A 3 2.57 -29.09 9.72
CA GLU A 3 1.41 -28.25 9.85
C GLU A 3 1.28 -27.73 11.26
N ARG A 4 0.83 -26.49 11.37
CA ARG A 4 0.55 -25.89 12.66
C ARG A 4 -0.78 -26.36 13.21
N ASN A 5 -0.78 -26.73 14.45
CA ASN A 5 -2.00 -27.07 15.14
C ASN A 5 -2.37 -25.92 16.08
N PHE A 6 -3.19 -25.01 15.61
CA PHE A 6 -3.52 -23.79 16.33
C PHE A 6 -4.29 -24.03 17.61
N SER A 7 -4.94 -25.16 17.74
CA SER A 7 -5.75 -25.45 18.91
C SER A 7 -4.98 -26.05 20.06
N LYS A 8 -3.81 -26.68 19.78
CA LYS A 8 -3.08 -27.45 20.78
C LYS A 8 -1.69 -26.96 21.09
N ASP A 9 -0.99 -26.47 20.07
CA ASP A 9 0.45 -26.30 20.12
C ASP A 9 0.90 -24.90 20.51
N ARG A 10 -0.03 -24.02 20.79
CA ARG A 10 0.31 -22.64 21.15
C ARG A 10 0.19 -22.43 22.63
N GLU A 11 1.31 -22.11 23.26
CA GLU A 11 1.32 -21.74 24.67
C GLU A 11 0.67 -20.36 24.84
N PHE A 12 0.18 -20.11 26.05
CA PHE A 12 -0.31 -18.80 26.39
C PHE A 12 0.79 -17.77 26.17
N GLY A 13 0.46 -16.69 25.49
CA GLY A 13 1.42 -15.63 25.19
C GLY A 13 2.01 -15.70 23.78
N TYR A 14 1.77 -16.78 23.04
CA TYR A 14 2.30 -16.93 21.68
C TYR A 14 1.86 -15.74 20.79
N TYR A 15 0.57 -15.48 20.75
CA TYR A 15 0.03 -14.42 19.90
C TYR A 15 0.42 -13.03 20.39
N THR A 16 0.62 -12.88 21.70
CA THR A 16 1.12 -11.63 22.25
C THR A 16 2.52 -11.32 21.72
N GLU A 17 3.41 -12.31 21.72
CA GLU A 17 4.77 -12.11 21.22
C GLU A 17 4.78 -11.89 19.71
N GLU A 18 3.94 -12.62 18.97
CA GLU A 18 3.80 -12.39 17.52
C GLU A 18 3.25 -10.99 17.25
N GLY A 19 2.34 -10.52 18.06
CA GLY A 19 1.78 -9.18 17.94
C GLY A 19 2.83 -8.10 18.18
N LYS A 20 3.71 -8.30 19.16
CA LYS A 20 4.82 -7.38 19.41
C LYS A 20 5.78 -7.32 18.23
N ALA A 21 6.16 -8.47 17.69
CA ALA A 21 7.04 -8.54 16.54
C ALA A 21 6.42 -7.82 15.33
N LEU A 22 5.13 -8.06 15.09
CA LEU A 22 4.40 -7.36 14.03
C LEU A 22 4.34 -5.86 14.28
N GLY A 23 4.11 -5.46 15.53
CA GLY A 23 4.08 -4.04 15.90
C GLY A 23 5.39 -3.33 15.60
N TYR A 24 6.52 -3.94 15.93
CA TYR A 24 7.83 -3.38 15.59
C TYR A 24 8.01 -3.22 14.08
N LEU A 25 7.56 -4.22 13.32
CA LEU A 25 7.63 -4.13 11.86
C LEU A 25 6.79 -2.97 11.33
N VAL A 26 5.59 -2.81 11.85
CA VAL A 26 4.68 -1.72 11.44
C VAL A 26 5.28 -0.36 11.81
N ASP A 27 5.85 -0.24 13.00
CA ASP A 27 6.50 1.00 13.42
C ASP A 27 7.62 1.38 12.47
N ASN A 28 8.44 0.41 12.06
CA ASN A 28 9.52 0.66 11.11
C ASN A 28 9.00 1.06 9.73
N LYS A 29 7.93 0.41 9.26
CA LYS A 29 7.31 0.75 7.99
C LYS A 29 6.68 2.15 8.04
N GLN A 30 6.03 2.49 9.14
CA GLN A 30 5.44 3.81 9.30
C GLN A 30 6.52 4.90 9.24
N LYS A 31 7.66 4.64 9.86
CA LYS A 31 8.80 5.55 9.79
C LYS A 31 9.32 5.72 8.36
N ALA A 32 9.33 4.63 7.59
CA ALA A 32 9.80 4.66 6.20
C ALA A 32 8.80 5.30 5.25
N TYR A 33 7.53 5.00 5.41
CA TYR A 33 6.47 5.40 4.46
C TYR A 33 5.68 6.63 4.91
N GLY A 34 5.90 7.09 6.14
CA GLY A 34 5.08 8.15 6.71
C GLY A 34 3.66 7.64 6.94
N ASN A 35 2.67 8.48 6.83
CA ASN A 35 1.27 8.11 7.01
C ASN A 35 0.64 7.78 5.66
N ALA A 36 1.25 6.85 4.92
CA ALA A 36 0.92 6.61 3.52
C ALA A 36 -0.54 6.21 3.30
N MET A 37 -1.07 5.31 4.12
CA MET A 37 -2.45 4.84 3.91
C MET A 37 -3.45 5.99 3.97
N ARG A 38 -3.29 6.87 4.94
CA ARG A 38 -4.18 8.03 5.09
C ARG A 38 -4.01 9.02 3.95
N ILE A 39 -2.78 9.31 3.57
CA ILE A 39 -2.48 10.26 2.49
C ILE A 39 -3.03 9.73 1.17
N VAL A 40 -2.84 8.46 0.88
CA VAL A 40 -3.33 7.83 -0.35
C VAL A 40 -4.86 7.83 -0.37
N GLU A 41 -5.51 7.55 0.75
CA GLU A 41 -6.96 7.62 0.85
C GLU A 41 -7.47 9.03 0.53
N GLU A 42 -6.89 10.04 1.14
CA GLU A 42 -7.27 11.43 0.89
C GLU A 42 -7.07 11.83 -0.57
N ALA A 43 -5.93 11.45 -1.13
CA ALA A 43 -5.63 11.74 -2.54
C ALA A 43 -6.62 11.03 -3.46
N MET A 44 -6.98 9.79 -3.15
CA MET A 44 -7.94 9.03 -3.94
C MET A 44 -9.30 9.71 -3.95
N PHE A 45 -9.77 10.21 -2.81
CA PHE A 45 -11.03 10.97 -2.77
C PHE A 45 -10.96 12.23 -3.63
N VAL A 46 -9.83 12.90 -3.68
CA VAL A 46 -9.66 14.07 -4.54
C VAL A 46 -9.78 13.66 -6.02
N PHE A 47 -9.10 12.60 -6.43
CA PHE A 47 -9.16 12.12 -7.81
C PHE A 47 -10.55 11.63 -8.19
N LEU A 48 -11.30 11.07 -7.24
CA LEU A 48 -12.62 10.51 -7.49
C LEU A 48 -13.76 11.52 -7.40
N GLN A 49 -13.46 12.79 -7.13
CA GLN A 49 -14.48 13.84 -6.99
C GLN A 49 -15.49 13.84 -8.13
N ARG A 50 -15.04 13.66 -9.36
CA ARG A 50 -15.89 13.69 -10.54
C ARG A 50 -16.90 12.54 -10.62
N TYR A 51 -16.68 11.50 -9.81
CA TYR A 51 -17.54 10.32 -9.79
C TYR A 51 -18.46 10.30 -8.58
N LYS A 52 -18.48 11.38 -7.81
CA LYS A 52 -19.30 11.46 -6.61
C LYS A 52 -20.78 11.58 -6.98
N ASP A 53 -21.62 10.85 -6.25
CA ASP A 53 -23.06 10.87 -6.37
C ASP A 53 -23.67 10.81 -4.98
N GLY A 54 -23.98 11.99 -4.40
CA GLY A 54 -24.37 12.08 -3.01
C GLY A 54 -23.23 11.64 -2.11
N ASP A 55 -23.49 10.66 -1.25
CA ASP A 55 -22.47 10.09 -0.37
C ASP A 55 -21.74 8.92 -1.00
N ASN A 56 -22.06 8.58 -2.22
CA ASN A 56 -21.49 7.43 -2.93
C ASN A 56 -20.59 7.86 -4.07
N TYR A 57 -19.86 6.90 -4.62
CA TYR A 57 -19.04 7.09 -5.82
C TYR A 57 -19.45 6.06 -6.86
N VAL A 58 -19.79 6.54 -8.06
CA VAL A 58 -20.14 5.67 -9.18
C VAL A 58 -18.93 5.62 -10.11
N ILE A 59 -18.21 4.54 -10.06
CA ILE A 59 -16.90 4.40 -10.69
C ILE A 59 -17.03 3.51 -11.93
N PRO A 60 -16.55 3.99 -13.11
CA PRO A 60 -16.52 3.13 -14.29
C PRO A 60 -15.61 1.94 -14.05
N LYS A 61 -15.99 0.79 -14.55
CA LYS A 61 -15.19 -0.42 -14.33
C LYS A 61 -13.79 -0.28 -14.94
N GLU A 62 -13.65 0.50 -16.00
CA GLU A 62 -12.37 0.75 -16.65
C GLU A 62 -11.38 1.49 -15.75
N LEU A 63 -11.88 2.17 -14.73
CA LEU A 63 -11.03 2.89 -13.78
C LEU A 63 -10.36 1.96 -12.75
N ILE A 64 -10.93 0.81 -12.47
CA ILE A 64 -10.47 -0.06 -11.38
C ILE A 64 -9.00 -0.46 -11.55
N PRO A 65 -8.53 -0.96 -12.71
CA PRO A 65 -7.11 -1.27 -12.85
C PRO A 65 -6.20 -0.06 -12.63
N HIS A 66 -6.64 1.10 -13.08
CA HIS A 66 -5.88 2.34 -12.88
C HIS A 66 -5.78 2.71 -11.40
N MET A 67 -6.88 2.57 -10.68
CA MET A 67 -6.88 2.86 -9.23
C MET A 67 -5.87 1.99 -8.49
N LEU A 68 -5.79 0.71 -8.85
CA LEU A 68 -4.87 -0.21 -8.21
C LEU A 68 -3.41 0.21 -8.45
N VAL A 69 -3.09 0.62 -9.67
CA VAL A 69 -1.74 1.10 -10.00
C VAL A 69 -1.45 2.42 -9.29
N MET A 70 -2.40 3.35 -9.29
CA MET A 70 -2.20 4.65 -8.66
C MET A 70 -1.94 4.52 -7.15
N VAL A 71 -2.63 3.61 -6.47
CA VAL A 71 -2.39 3.36 -5.06
C VAL A 71 -0.92 2.96 -4.83
N ARG A 72 -0.39 2.06 -5.65
CA ARG A 72 1.00 1.62 -5.51
C ARG A 72 1.99 2.74 -5.78
N ILE A 73 1.72 3.56 -6.79
CA ILE A 73 2.56 4.71 -7.12
C ILE A 73 2.54 5.74 -5.97
N MET A 74 1.36 6.03 -5.45
CA MET A 74 1.23 7.00 -4.35
C MET A 74 1.93 6.53 -3.08
N ASP A 75 1.91 5.22 -2.79
CA ASP A 75 2.69 4.68 -1.67
C ASP A 75 4.18 5.01 -1.82
N LYS A 76 4.72 4.87 -3.03
CA LYS A 76 6.13 5.19 -3.28
C LYS A 76 6.40 6.68 -3.20
N GLN A 77 5.46 7.49 -3.65
CA GLN A 77 5.55 8.95 -3.48
C GLN A 77 5.62 9.32 -1.99
N CYS A 78 4.80 8.68 -1.16
CA CYS A 78 4.82 8.92 0.28
C CYS A 78 6.21 8.62 0.88
N ARG A 79 6.87 7.57 0.40
CA ARG A 79 8.23 7.24 0.85
C ARG A 79 9.21 8.35 0.52
N ILE A 80 9.13 8.90 -0.70
CA ILE A 80 10.01 9.97 -1.13
C ILE A 80 9.83 11.21 -0.24
N PHE A 81 8.58 11.59 0.00
CA PHE A 81 8.28 12.78 0.79
C PHE A 81 8.60 12.59 2.28
N SER A 82 8.55 11.36 2.77
CA SER A 82 8.87 11.08 4.17
C SER A 82 10.38 11.02 4.43
N ASN A 83 11.15 10.60 3.42
CA ASN A 83 12.59 10.39 3.57
C ASN A 83 13.30 10.89 2.31
N PRO A 84 13.35 12.20 2.10
CA PRO A 84 13.86 12.74 0.83
C PRO A 84 15.36 12.55 0.62
N ALA A 85 16.13 12.39 1.70
CA ALA A 85 17.57 12.26 1.61
C ALA A 85 18.02 10.84 1.25
N TYR A 86 17.27 9.83 1.67
CA TYR A 86 17.59 8.44 1.41
C TYR A 86 16.37 7.57 1.72
N ASP A 87 16.40 6.34 1.23
CA ASP A 87 15.33 5.38 1.47
C ASP A 87 15.69 4.47 2.65
N LEU A 88 14.88 4.51 3.70
CA LEU A 88 15.11 3.71 4.90
C LEU A 88 15.03 2.20 4.65
N MET A 89 14.33 1.78 3.59
CA MET A 89 14.17 0.36 3.26
C MET A 89 15.22 -0.15 2.29
N GLY A 90 16.15 0.71 1.85
CA GLY A 90 17.21 0.32 0.93
C GLY A 90 16.74 0.06 -0.50
N GLU A 91 15.56 0.52 -0.87
CA GLU A 91 14.99 0.35 -2.20
C GLU A 91 14.83 1.69 -2.87
N SER A 92 14.79 1.71 -4.20
CA SER A 92 14.53 2.95 -4.93
C SER A 92 13.04 3.10 -5.21
N PRO A 93 12.35 4.06 -4.58
CA PRO A 93 10.95 4.29 -4.89
C PRO A 93 10.73 4.73 -6.34
N TYR A 94 11.68 5.44 -6.93
CA TYR A 94 11.58 5.83 -8.33
C TYR A 94 11.63 4.63 -9.28
N ASN A 95 12.47 3.65 -8.98
CA ASN A 95 12.51 2.41 -9.77
C ASN A 95 11.19 1.66 -9.66
N ASP A 96 10.60 1.62 -8.47
CA ASP A 96 9.32 0.97 -8.28
C ASP A 96 8.22 1.66 -9.07
N ILE A 97 8.19 3.00 -9.04
CA ILE A 97 7.22 3.78 -9.83
C ILE A 97 7.39 3.50 -11.32
N ALA A 98 8.63 3.50 -11.79
CA ALA A 98 8.91 3.20 -13.20
C ALA A 98 8.43 1.80 -13.58
N GLY A 99 8.64 0.82 -12.72
CA GLY A 99 8.14 -0.55 -12.94
C GLY A 99 6.62 -0.60 -13.04
N TYR A 100 5.92 0.08 -12.14
CA TYR A 100 4.46 0.14 -12.22
C TYR A 100 3.98 0.84 -13.48
N CYS A 101 4.68 1.87 -13.94
CA CYS A 101 4.34 2.56 -15.18
C CYS A 101 4.49 1.64 -16.39
N LEU A 102 5.52 0.81 -16.41
CA LEU A 102 5.69 -0.18 -17.49
C LEU A 102 4.54 -1.18 -17.50
N LEU A 103 4.17 -1.69 -16.31
CA LEU A 103 3.04 -2.61 -16.19
C LEU A 103 1.73 -1.95 -16.59
N ALA A 104 1.54 -0.71 -16.20
CA ALA A 104 0.31 0.03 -16.47
C ALA A 104 0.13 0.37 -17.95
N GLY A 105 1.20 0.41 -18.72
CA GLY A 105 1.14 0.69 -20.16
C GLY A 105 0.22 -0.25 -20.91
N ASN A 106 -0.03 -1.44 -20.38
CA ASN A 106 -0.90 -2.43 -21.03
C ASN A 106 -2.38 -2.26 -20.71
N ILE A 107 -2.72 -1.46 -19.72
CA ILE A 107 -4.11 -1.37 -19.23
C ILE A 107 -5.05 -0.83 -20.30
N ARG A 108 -4.70 0.31 -20.91
CA ARG A 108 -5.56 0.95 -21.91
C ARG A 108 -5.59 0.23 -23.23
N GLU A 109 -4.57 -0.59 -23.48
CA GLU A 109 -4.47 -1.34 -24.73
C GLU A 109 -5.14 -2.70 -24.62
N GLY A 110 -5.64 -3.06 -23.44
CA GLY A 110 -6.32 -4.32 -23.24
C GLY A 110 -5.40 -5.53 -23.23
N LYS A 111 -4.14 -5.34 -22.89
CA LYS A 111 -3.13 -6.42 -22.91
C LYS A 111 -2.85 -7.01 -21.54
#